data_0cc331bece093fd98ed9625f402c0f50
#
_entry.id   0cc331bece093fd98ed9625f402c0f50
#
_cell.length_a   1.000
_cell.length_b   1.000
_cell.length_c   1.000
_cell.angle_alpha   90.00
_cell.angle_beta   90.00
_cell.angle_gamma   90.00
#
_symmetry.space_group_name_H-M   'P 1'
#
loop_
_entity.id
_entity.type
_entity.pdbx_description
1 polymer ?
#
loop_
_entity_poly.entity_id
_entity_poly.type
_entity_poly.pdbx_seq_one_letter_code
_entity_poly.pdbx_strand_id
1 'polypeptide(L)'
;KGTAQHFSDDHEYIVCYAINKDLWRPNPMPRTAEQDKAYKNPDKDPRGPWTSGDLSARNFYSKGTYPITCPSGRVVAGPPPGNYWRFAEEKFLELDRDKRIWWGKDGDNIPRLKRFLSDVQQGVVPQTLWKYEEVGHTQDAKKEIHDILHFEKSEDVFSTPKPVALIERILRIATKPGDIVLDFFAGSGTTAQAVLNLNKEDGGQRRFILVSSTEATADAPDKNLCRDVCAERVRRVISGYANKKGQAVDGLGGGFAYLRCR
;
A
#
# COMPACT_ATOMS: atom_id res chain seq x y z
N LYS A 1 21.11 9.80 -15.87
CA LYS A 1 21.22 10.34 -14.51
C LYS A 1 22.64 10.81 -14.15
N GLY A 2 23.69 10.39 -14.85
CA GLY A 2 25.05 10.90 -14.68
C GLY A 2 25.32 12.31 -15.23
N THR A 3 24.31 13.01 -15.74
CA THR A 3 24.40 14.36 -16.32
C THR A 3 23.88 15.48 -15.41
N ALA A 4 23.30 15.13 -14.26
CA ALA A 4 22.84 16.14 -13.31
C ALA A 4 24.02 16.83 -12.63
N GLN A 5 24.08 18.16 -12.73
CA GLN A 5 25.18 18.95 -12.16
C GLN A 5 25.05 19.22 -10.67
N HIS A 6 23.84 19.17 -10.11
CA HIS A 6 23.57 19.46 -8.71
C HIS A 6 22.78 18.32 -8.06
N PHE A 7 21.47 18.22 -8.33
CA PHE A 7 20.59 17.19 -7.77
C PHE A 7 19.99 16.34 -8.88
N SER A 8 19.94 15.04 -8.68
CA SER A 8 19.24 14.12 -9.58
C SER A 8 17.76 14.04 -9.16
N ASP A 9 16.86 14.18 -10.12
CA ASP A 9 15.42 13.95 -9.91
C ASP A 9 15.15 12.46 -10.08
N ASP A 10 14.96 11.76 -8.96
CA ASP A 10 14.87 10.30 -8.90
C ASP A 10 13.48 9.80 -8.48
N HIS A 11 12.45 10.65 -8.55
CA HIS A 11 11.07 10.29 -8.21
C HIS A 11 10.07 10.80 -9.24
N GLU A 12 8.88 10.22 -9.21
CA GLU A 12 7.71 10.67 -9.97
C GLU A 12 6.59 11.03 -8.98
N TYR A 13 5.68 11.90 -9.38
CA TYR A 13 4.52 12.27 -8.59
C TYR A 13 3.27 11.57 -9.08
N ILE A 14 2.46 11.11 -8.14
CA ILE A 14 1.09 10.68 -8.40
C ILE A 14 0.17 11.72 -7.78
N VAL A 15 -0.62 12.36 -8.61
CA VAL A 15 -1.59 13.36 -8.15
C VAL A 15 -2.96 12.72 -8.02
N CYS A 16 -3.57 12.85 -6.86
CA CYS A 16 -4.88 12.29 -6.56
C CYS A 16 -5.92 13.40 -6.44
N TYR A 17 -6.99 13.29 -7.20
CA TYR A 17 -8.16 14.16 -7.15
C TYR A 17 -9.39 13.36 -6.76
N ALA A 18 -10.28 13.99 -5.99
CA ALA A 18 -11.61 13.48 -5.71
C ALA A 18 -12.65 14.57 -6.00
N ILE A 19 -13.80 14.19 -6.56
CA ILE A 19 -14.92 15.13 -6.79
C ILE A 19 -15.34 15.78 -5.47
N ASN A 20 -15.36 14.97 -4.40
CA ASN A 20 -15.57 15.46 -3.04
C ASN A 20 -14.59 14.76 -2.10
N LYS A 21 -13.53 15.48 -1.70
CA LYS A 21 -12.48 14.97 -0.81
C LYS A 21 -12.99 14.62 0.60
N ASP A 22 -14.09 15.24 1.05
CA ASP A 22 -14.62 15.00 2.39
C ASP A 22 -15.39 13.67 2.46
N LEU A 23 -15.89 13.20 1.33
CA LEU A 23 -16.56 11.90 1.19
C LEU A 23 -15.60 10.76 0.83
N TRP A 24 -14.46 11.08 0.21
CA TRP A 24 -13.48 10.06 -0.15
C TRP A 24 -12.45 9.85 0.98
N ARG A 25 -12.14 8.61 1.22
CA ARG A 25 -11.03 8.21 2.11
C ARG A 25 -10.25 7.10 1.43
N PRO A 26 -8.90 7.13 1.49
CA PRO A 26 -8.09 6.04 0.97
C PRO A 26 -8.39 4.75 1.74
N ASN A 27 -8.46 3.64 1.03
CA ASN A 27 -8.52 2.34 1.69
C ASN A 27 -7.20 2.11 2.46
N PRO A 28 -7.24 1.52 3.66
CA PRO A 28 -6.03 1.14 4.37
C PRO A 28 -5.29 0.04 3.61
N MET A 29 -3.96 0.11 3.63
CA MET A 29 -3.10 -0.93 3.08
C MET A 29 -2.97 -2.09 4.08
N PRO A 30 -2.85 -3.34 3.61
CA PRO A 30 -2.57 -4.47 4.50
C PRO A 30 -1.32 -4.22 5.35
N ARG A 31 -1.35 -4.68 6.58
CA ARG A 31 -0.16 -4.64 7.43
C ARG A 31 0.89 -5.64 6.93
N THR A 32 2.15 -5.27 7.08
CA THR A 32 3.25 -6.17 6.76
C THR A 32 3.70 -6.95 8.00
N ALA A 33 4.28 -8.14 7.80
CA ALA A 33 4.88 -8.92 8.89
C ALA A 33 5.96 -8.13 9.63
N GLU A 34 6.68 -7.23 8.95
CA GLU A 34 7.69 -6.36 9.56
C GLU A 34 7.06 -5.37 10.56
N GLN A 35 5.92 -4.79 10.22
CA GLN A 35 5.17 -3.90 11.12
C GLN A 35 4.65 -4.64 12.35
N ASP A 36 4.36 -5.94 12.22
CA ASP A 36 3.84 -6.75 13.32
C ASP A 36 4.96 -7.28 14.23
N LYS A 37 6.20 -7.34 13.79
CA LYS A 37 7.37 -7.71 14.62
C LYS A 37 7.57 -6.83 15.85
N ALA A 38 7.09 -5.58 15.82
CA ALA A 38 7.14 -4.67 16.97
C ALA A 38 6.20 -5.08 18.10
N TYR A 39 5.21 -5.93 17.82
CA TYR A 39 4.24 -6.42 18.80
C TYR A 39 4.75 -7.70 19.44
N LYS A 40 4.88 -7.70 20.77
CA LYS A 40 5.35 -8.83 21.57
C LYS A 40 4.42 -9.05 22.75
N ASN A 41 4.49 -10.20 23.38
CA ASN A 41 3.69 -10.50 24.57
C ASN A 41 4.59 -11.00 25.70
N PRO A 42 5.42 -10.11 26.31
CA PRO A 42 6.38 -10.49 27.32
C PRO A 42 5.75 -10.89 28.66
N ASP A 43 4.54 -10.45 28.93
CA ASP A 43 3.79 -10.71 30.16
C ASP A 43 2.65 -11.73 29.99
N LYS A 44 2.56 -12.36 28.80
CA LYS A 44 1.54 -13.37 28.47
C LYS A 44 0.11 -12.84 28.64
N ASP A 45 -0.12 -11.57 28.30
CA ASP A 45 -1.45 -10.97 28.35
C ASP A 45 -2.42 -11.75 27.43
N PRO A 46 -3.61 -12.15 27.92
CA PRO A 46 -4.55 -12.97 27.14
C PRO A 46 -5.10 -12.27 25.90
N ARG A 47 -5.01 -10.95 25.82
CA ARG A 47 -5.39 -10.15 24.62
C ARG A 47 -4.37 -10.27 23.47
N GLY A 48 -3.22 -10.90 23.71
CA GLY A 48 -2.21 -11.18 22.71
C GLY A 48 -1.07 -10.16 22.65
N PRO A 49 -0.35 -10.10 21.53
CA PRO A 49 0.81 -9.22 21.37
C PRO A 49 0.45 -7.73 21.46
N TRP A 50 1.34 -6.96 22.04
CA TRP A 50 1.22 -5.51 22.19
C TRP A 50 2.54 -4.79 21.96
N THR A 51 2.48 -3.49 21.67
CA THR A 51 3.63 -2.59 21.65
C THR A 51 3.47 -1.51 22.71
N SER A 52 4.60 -1.02 23.24
CA SER A 52 4.57 0.00 24.29
C SER A 52 4.42 1.41 23.70
N GLY A 53 3.51 2.19 24.24
CA GLY A 53 3.32 3.60 23.93
C GLY A 53 3.69 4.49 25.12
N ASP A 54 4.22 5.70 24.82
CA ASP A 54 4.49 6.68 25.86
C ASP A 54 3.19 7.24 26.45
N LEU A 55 3.17 7.33 27.78
CA LEU A 55 2.06 7.92 28.54
C LEU A 55 2.22 9.44 28.68
N SER A 56 3.36 10.02 28.33
CA SER A 56 3.61 11.45 28.40
C SER A 56 3.82 12.06 27.03
N ALA A 57 3.55 13.36 26.90
CA ALA A 57 3.78 14.16 25.70
C ALA A 57 4.10 15.61 26.08
N ARG A 58 4.72 16.35 25.14
CA ARG A 58 5.06 17.76 25.35
C ARG A 58 3.84 18.72 25.28
N ASN A 59 2.74 18.27 24.73
CA ASN A 59 1.53 19.09 24.61
C ASN A 59 0.99 19.37 26.01
N PHE A 60 0.79 20.66 26.34
CA PHE A 60 0.22 21.08 27.59
C PHE A 60 -1.12 20.40 27.86
N TYR A 61 -1.24 19.83 29.06
CA TYR A 61 -2.49 19.25 29.56
C TYR A 61 -2.61 19.48 31.08
N SER A 62 -3.52 20.36 31.48
CA SER A 62 -3.66 20.80 32.87
C SER A 62 -3.91 19.69 33.88
N LYS A 63 -4.58 18.59 33.47
CA LYS A 63 -4.82 17.40 34.28
C LYS A 63 -3.72 16.34 34.20
N GLY A 64 -2.61 16.63 33.54
CA GLY A 64 -1.54 15.67 33.26
C GLY A 64 -0.30 15.79 34.14
N THR A 65 -0.41 16.25 35.41
CA THR A 65 0.74 16.52 36.29
C THR A 65 0.69 15.77 37.63
N TYR A 66 -0.21 14.80 37.78
CA TYR A 66 -0.40 14.02 39.04
C TYR A 66 0.74 13.00 39.27
N PRO A 67 1.02 12.64 40.54
CA PRO A 67 1.95 11.57 40.88
C PRO A 67 1.35 10.21 40.59
N ILE A 68 2.21 9.22 40.29
CA ILE A 68 1.81 7.83 40.05
C ILE A 68 2.59 6.91 40.95
N THR A 69 1.89 5.99 41.64
CA THR A 69 2.51 4.95 42.47
C THR A 69 2.67 3.66 41.64
N CYS A 70 3.90 3.17 41.54
CA CYS A 70 4.23 1.91 40.87
C CYS A 70 3.76 0.71 41.73
N PRO A 71 3.54 -0.47 41.18
CA PRO A 71 3.28 -1.70 41.91
C PRO A 71 4.35 -2.05 42.95
N SER A 72 5.61 -1.65 42.74
CA SER A 72 6.71 -1.78 43.70
C SER A 72 6.58 -0.90 44.94
N GLY A 73 5.63 0.07 44.97
CA GLY A 73 5.52 1.12 45.97
C GLY A 73 6.31 2.38 45.70
N ARG A 74 7.13 2.41 44.66
CA ARG A 74 7.86 3.63 44.23
C ARG A 74 6.85 4.67 43.73
N VAL A 75 7.06 5.92 44.15
CA VAL A 75 6.27 7.06 43.68
C VAL A 75 7.03 7.82 42.58
N VAL A 76 6.42 7.95 41.41
CA VAL A 76 6.82 8.86 40.35
C VAL A 76 6.07 10.17 40.57
N ALA A 77 6.78 11.21 40.96
CA ALA A 77 6.18 12.48 41.40
C ALA A 77 5.40 13.23 40.28
N GLY A 78 5.63 12.90 39.05
CA GLY A 78 4.96 13.48 37.89
C GLY A 78 5.56 13.01 36.56
N PRO A 79 5.10 13.54 35.43
CA PRO A 79 5.70 13.24 34.14
C PRO A 79 7.14 13.76 34.05
N PRO A 80 7.94 13.26 33.07
CA PRO A 80 9.29 13.80 32.82
C PRO A 80 9.26 15.33 32.61
N PRO A 81 10.33 16.05 32.97
CA PRO A 81 10.38 17.51 32.81
C PRO A 81 9.99 17.97 31.41
N GLY A 82 9.10 18.98 31.33
CA GLY A 82 8.60 19.51 30.05
C GLY A 82 7.55 18.64 29.37
N ASN A 83 7.07 17.60 30.03
CA ASN A 83 5.98 16.77 29.52
C ASN A 83 4.77 16.77 30.46
N TYR A 84 3.67 16.24 29.97
CA TYR A 84 2.41 16.04 30.67
C TYR A 84 1.91 14.63 30.41
N TRP A 85 1.27 14.00 31.42
CA TRP A 85 0.57 12.74 31.16
C TRP A 85 -0.53 12.94 30.14
N ARG A 86 -0.69 12.01 29.22
CA ARG A 86 -1.69 12.09 28.11
C ARG A 86 -3.13 11.90 28.56
N PHE A 87 -3.33 11.36 29.76
CA PHE A 87 -4.63 11.06 30.34
C PHE A 87 -4.77 11.78 31.67
N ALA A 88 -6.01 12.11 32.06
CA ALA A 88 -6.33 12.50 33.42
C ALA A 88 -6.15 11.30 34.36
N GLU A 89 -5.99 11.54 35.65
CA GLU A 89 -5.72 10.51 36.63
C GLU A 89 -6.79 9.41 36.68
N GLU A 90 -8.06 9.79 36.57
CA GLU A 90 -9.16 8.83 36.53
C GLU A 90 -9.06 7.84 35.37
N LYS A 91 -8.69 8.35 34.19
CA LYS A 91 -8.52 7.51 33.00
C LYS A 91 -7.27 6.64 33.08
N PHE A 92 -6.20 7.15 33.71
CA PHE A 92 -5.02 6.36 33.99
C PHE A 92 -5.32 5.18 34.91
N LEU A 93 -6.04 5.42 36.01
CA LEU A 93 -6.46 4.38 36.95
C LEU A 93 -7.40 3.33 36.34
N GLU A 94 -8.27 3.77 35.38
CA GLU A 94 -9.08 2.85 34.58
C GLU A 94 -8.21 1.93 33.72
N LEU A 95 -7.24 2.49 33.02
CA LEU A 95 -6.30 1.75 32.16
C LEU A 95 -5.43 0.79 32.98
N ASP A 96 -5.04 1.18 34.17
CA ASP A 96 -4.25 0.32 35.06
C ASP A 96 -5.08 -0.86 35.60
N ARG A 97 -6.30 -0.61 36.05
CA ARG A 97 -7.25 -1.68 36.45
C ARG A 97 -7.53 -2.66 35.29
N ASP A 98 -7.59 -2.15 34.03
CA ASP A 98 -7.72 -2.97 32.83
C ASP A 98 -6.40 -3.64 32.42
N LYS A 99 -5.35 -3.54 33.25
CA LYS A 99 -4.00 -4.09 32.97
C LYS A 99 -3.42 -3.62 31.61
N ARG A 100 -3.78 -2.41 31.18
CA ARG A 100 -3.23 -1.76 29.99
C ARG A 100 -1.97 -0.95 30.27
N ILE A 101 -1.54 -0.88 31.51
CA ILE A 101 -0.30 -0.22 31.91
C ILE A 101 0.79 -1.28 32.07
N TRP A 102 1.92 -1.04 31.41
CA TRP A 102 3.12 -1.84 31.53
C TRP A 102 4.11 -1.15 32.48
N TRP A 103 4.40 -1.79 33.60
CA TRP A 103 5.28 -1.30 34.65
C TRP A 103 6.70 -1.86 34.58
N GLY A 104 7.07 -2.54 33.48
CA GLY A 104 8.29 -3.35 33.44
C GLY A 104 8.13 -4.73 34.04
N LYS A 105 9.18 -5.53 34.02
CA LYS A 105 9.15 -6.89 34.57
C LYS A 105 8.98 -6.89 36.07
N ASP A 106 9.59 -5.92 36.73
CA ASP A 106 9.66 -5.83 38.22
C ASP A 106 8.61 -4.88 38.81
N GLY A 107 7.75 -4.31 37.96
CA GLY A 107 6.70 -3.40 38.41
C GLY A 107 7.20 -2.03 38.89
N ASP A 108 8.40 -1.61 38.51
CA ASP A 108 9.07 -0.39 38.99
C ASP A 108 9.42 0.64 37.93
N ASN A 109 9.11 0.36 36.67
CA ASN A 109 9.43 1.29 35.60
C ASN A 109 8.42 2.45 35.48
N ILE A 110 8.83 3.53 34.82
CA ILE A 110 7.89 4.56 34.38
C ILE A 110 6.80 3.89 33.53
N PRO A 111 5.52 4.15 33.82
CA PRO A 111 4.42 3.44 33.18
C PRO A 111 4.38 3.69 31.66
N ARG A 112 4.05 2.65 30.92
CA ARG A 112 3.84 2.71 29.47
C ARG A 112 2.51 2.07 29.11
N LEU A 113 1.84 2.62 28.08
CA LEU A 113 0.56 2.08 27.61
C LEU A 113 0.80 0.84 26.74
N LYS A 114 0.14 -0.26 27.03
CA LYS A 114 0.05 -1.40 26.12
C LYS A 114 -0.93 -1.08 25.00
N ARG A 115 -0.46 -1.15 23.77
CA ARG A 115 -1.28 -1.04 22.53
C ARG A 115 -1.32 -2.42 21.91
N PHE A 116 -2.44 -3.10 22.04
CA PHE A 116 -2.60 -4.46 21.53
C PHE A 116 -2.74 -4.48 20.01
N LEU A 117 -2.17 -5.51 19.38
CA LEU A 117 -2.33 -5.73 17.94
C LEU A 117 -3.81 -5.93 17.56
N SER A 118 -4.58 -6.54 18.46
CA SER A 118 -6.04 -6.72 18.32
C SER A 118 -6.84 -5.42 18.31
N ASP A 119 -6.32 -4.35 18.93
CA ASP A 119 -6.98 -3.03 18.97
C ASP A 119 -6.64 -2.17 17.71
N VAL A 120 -5.65 -2.61 16.92
CA VAL A 120 -5.20 -1.85 15.76
C VAL A 120 -6.16 -2.09 14.60
N GLN A 121 -6.56 -1.03 13.94
CA GLN A 121 -7.36 -1.13 12.72
C GLN A 121 -6.71 -2.11 11.74
N GLN A 122 -7.54 -2.91 11.08
CA GLN A 122 -7.10 -3.83 10.04
C GLN A 122 -6.59 -3.02 8.84
N GLY A 123 -5.27 -2.76 8.84
CA GLY A 123 -4.61 -2.00 7.81
C GLY A 123 -3.90 -0.73 8.31
N VAL A 124 -3.09 -0.16 7.42
CA VAL A 124 -2.26 1.01 7.66
C VAL A 124 -2.65 2.11 6.68
N VAL A 125 -2.75 3.34 7.15
CA VAL A 125 -2.94 4.50 6.26
C VAL A 125 -1.82 4.53 5.23
N PRO A 126 -2.13 4.64 3.93
CA PRO A 126 -1.12 4.69 2.88
C PRO A 126 -0.11 5.82 3.12
N GLN A 127 1.16 5.51 2.99
CA GLN A 127 2.22 6.52 3.04
C GLN A 127 2.33 7.25 1.70
N THR A 128 2.84 8.47 1.71
CA THR A 128 3.04 9.27 0.50
C THR A 128 4.30 8.89 -0.28
N LEU A 129 5.30 8.33 0.38
CA LEU A 129 6.52 7.85 -0.27
C LEU A 129 6.42 6.36 -0.57
N TRP A 130 6.54 6.01 -1.86
CA TRP A 130 6.56 4.63 -2.34
C TRP A 130 7.90 4.32 -2.97
N LYS A 131 8.59 3.35 -2.42
CA LYS A 131 9.91 2.96 -2.90
C LYS A 131 9.78 2.02 -4.10
N TYR A 132 10.75 2.07 -5.01
CA TYR A 132 10.76 1.22 -6.20
C TYR A 132 10.85 -0.29 -5.86
N GLU A 133 11.43 -0.65 -4.72
CA GLU A 133 11.44 -2.03 -4.23
C GLU A 133 10.03 -2.56 -3.93
N GLU A 134 9.08 -1.68 -3.66
CA GLU A 134 7.70 -2.03 -3.33
C GLU A 134 6.77 -1.94 -4.54
N VAL A 135 7.01 -0.99 -5.43
CA VAL A 135 6.09 -0.69 -6.55
C VAL A 135 6.71 -0.92 -7.93
N GLY A 136 7.97 -1.35 -7.98
CA GLY A 136 8.71 -1.55 -9.22
C GLY A 136 9.15 -0.23 -9.89
N HIS A 137 9.90 -0.37 -10.97
CA HIS A 137 10.34 0.72 -11.82
C HIS A 137 10.19 0.35 -13.31
N THR A 138 10.49 1.26 -14.23
CA THR A 138 10.30 1.07 -15.68
C THR A 138 11.01 -0.17 -16.23
N GLN A 139 12.17 -0.55 -15.67
CA GLN A 139 12.89 -1.76 -16.13
C GLN A 139 12.16 -3.04 -15.73
N ASP A 140 11.54 -3.08 -14.55
CA ASP A 140 10.72 -4.23 -14.12
C ASP A 140 9.49 -4.33 -15.00
N ALA A 141 8.80 -3.22 -15.27
CA ALA A 141 7.66 -3.18 -16.18
C ALA A 141 8.00 -3.67 -17.59
N LYS A 142 9.21 -3.34 -18.10
CA LYS A 142 9.69 -3.88 -19.37
C LYS A 142 9.92 -5.38 -19.34
N LYS A 143 10.47 -5.92 -18.25
CA LYS A 143 10.62 -7.36 -18.07
C LYS A 143 9.28 -8.06 -18.01
N GLU A 144 8.33 -7.52 -17.23
CA GLU A 144 6.98 -8.05 -17.12
C GLU A 144 6.28 -8.18 -18.47
N ILE A 145 6.27 -7.11 -19.28
CA ILE A 145 5.62 -7.16 -20.59
C ILE A 145 6.35 -8.09 -21.57
N HIS A 146 7.68 -8.16 -21.50
CA HIS A 146 8.47 -9.10 -22.30
C HIS A 146 8.20 -10.55 -21.94
N ASP A 147 7.96 -10.88 -20.66
CA ASP A 147 7.61 -12.22 -20.24
C ASP A 147 6.23 -12.65 -20.74
N ILE A 148 5.33 -11.68 -20.92
CA ILE A 148 3.97 -11.96 -21.42
C ILE A 148 3.92 -12.03 -22.95
N LEU A 149 4.54 -11.08 -23.68
CA LEU A 149 4.33 -10.88 -25.11
C LEU A 149 5.45 -11.40 -26.00
N HIS A 150 6.64 -11.72 -25.45
CA HIS A 150 7.78 -12.28 -26.16
C HIS A 150 8.23 -11.48 -27.40
N PHE A 151 8.40 -10.18 -27.25
CA PHE A 151 8.90 -9.35 -28.36
C PHE A 151 10.29 -9.80 -28.81
N GLU A 152 10.51 -9.89 -30.12
CA GLU A 152 11.80 -10.24 -30.71
C GLU A 152 12.84 -9.12 -30.55
N LYS A 153 12.38 -7.86 -30.61
CA LYS A 153 13.22 -6.66 -30.45
C LYS A 153 12.75 -5.81 -29.29
N SER A 154 13.68 -5.22 -28.56
CA SER A 154 13.34 -4.29 -27.46
C SER A 154 12.72 -2.99 -27.95
N GLU A 155 12.86 -2.66 -29.24
CA GLU A 155 12.26 -1.49 -29.90
C GLU A 155 10.75 -1.67 -30.13
N ASP A 156 10.30 -2.91 -30.27
CA ASP A 156 8.88 -3.25 -30.46
C ASP A 156 8.08 -3.16 -29.16
N VAL A 157 8.80 -3.05 -28.03
CA VAL A 157 8.19 -2.92 -26.70
C VAL A 157 7.72 -1.48 -26.51
N PHE A 158 6.54 -1.34 -25.91
CA PHE A 158 6.08 -0.03 -25.45
C PHE A 158 7.16 0.64 -24.59
N SER A 159 7.58 1.86 -24.97
CA SER A 159 8.81 2.49 -24.49
C SER A 159 8.84 2.73 -22.97
N THR A 160 7.67 3.02 -22.35
CA THR A 160 7.54 3.41 -20.95
C THR A 160 6.37 2.72 -20.23
N PRO A 161 6.34 1.38 -20.18
CA PRO A 161 5.31 0.69 -19.40
C PRO A 161 5.43 1.05 -17.92
N LYS A 162 4.31 1.11 -17.21
CA LYS A 162 4.30 1.23 -15.75
C LYS A 162 4.25 -0.16 -15.11
N PRO A 163 4.89 -0.36 -13.96
CA PRO A 163 4.87 -1.65 -13.25
C PRO A 163 3.45 -2.02 -12.78
N VAL A 164 3.13 -3.30 -12.83
CA VAL A 164 1.84 -3.81 -12.33
C VAL A 164 1.67 -3.49 -10.85
N ALA A 165 2.69 -3.69 -10.04
CA ALA A 165 2.67 -3.42 -8.59
C ALA A 165 2.33 -1.96 -8.25
N LEU A 166 2.77 -0.99 -9.07
CA LEU A 166 2.41 0.41 -8.90
C LEU A 166 0.91 0.63 -9.10
N ILE A 167 0.37 0.10 -10.18
CA ILE A 167 -1.06 0.25 -10.50
C ILE A 167 -1.92 -0.52 -9.48
N GLU A 168 -1.53 -1.70 -9.07
CA GLU A 168 -2.21 -2.44 -7.99
C GLU A 168 -2.28 -1.63 -6.69
N ARG A 169 -1.18 -0.99 -6.28
CA ARG A 169 -1.18 -0.12 -5.10
C ARG A 169 -2.16 1.03 -5.24
N ILE A 170 -2.18 1.70 -6.40
CA ILE A 170 -3.14 2.78 -6.69
C ILE A 170 -4.58 2.26 -6.56
N LEU A 171 -4.88 1.13 -7.19
CA LEU A 171 -6.22 0.54 -7.19
C LEU A 171 -6.65 0.07 -5.80
N ARG A 172 -5.75 -0.54 -5.03
CA ARG A 172 -6.03 -0.92 -3.62
C ARG A 172 -6.46 0.27 -2.78
N ILE A 173 -5.76 1.39 -2.94
CA ILE A 173 -6.02 2.61 -2.19
C ILE A 173 -7.33 3.27 -2.63
N ALA A 174 -7.62 3.22 -3.93
CA ALA A 174 -8.66 4.06 -4.54
C ALA A 174 -9.97 3.33 -4.86
N THR A 175 -9.98 1.99 -4.94
CA THR A 175 -11.14 1.24 -5.46
C THR A 175 -11.70 0.22 -4.46
N LYS A 176 -13.00 -0.04 -4.60
CA LYS A 176 -13.73 -1.13 -3.95
C LYS A 176 -13.91 -2.32 -4.91
N PRO A 177 -14.23 -3.53 -4.42
CA PRO A 177 -14.35 -4.73 -5.25
C PRO A 177 -15.33 -4.70 -6.42
N GLY A 178 -16.24 -3.75 -6.50
CA GLY A 178 -17.24 -3.63 -7.59
C GLY A 178 -17.04 -2.44 -8.54
N ASP A 179 -16.00 -1.64 -8.33
CA ASP A 179 -15.80 -0.38 -9.04
C ASP A 179 -15.39 -0.58 -10.51
N ILE A 180 -15.56 0.49 -11.30
CA ILE A 180 -15.10 0.57 -12.68
C ILE A 180 -13.84 1.42 -12.71
N VAL A 181 -12.78 0.88 -13.31
CA VAL A 181 -11.50 1.55 -13.53
C VAL A 181 -11.41 2.00 -14.98
N LEU A 182 -11.24 3.29 -15.20
CA LEU A 182 -11.09 3.87 -16.53
C LEU A 182 -9.67 4.39 -16.70
N ASP A 183 -9.00 3.94 -17.76
CA ASP A 183 -7.65 4.38 -18.14
C ASP A 183 -7.67 4.90 -19.57
N PHE A 184 -7.52 6.22 -19.72
CA PHE A 184 -7.56 6.89 -21.02
C PHE A 184 -6.28 6.74 -21.84
N PHE A 185 -5.19 6.29 -21.22
CA PHE A 185 -3.89 6.13 -21.84
C PHE A 185 -3.32 4.76 -21.53
N ALA A 186 -4.09 3.73 -21.83
CA ALA A 186 -3.84 2.35 -21.42
C ALA A 186 -2.46 1.79 -21.82
N GLY A 187 -1.83 2.37 -22.84
CA GLY A 187 -0.49 1.99 -23.27
C GLY A 187 -0.36 0.48 -23.45
N SER A 188 0.42 -0.15 -22.61
CA SER A 188 0.64 -1.60 -22.64
C SER A 188 -0.41 -2.44 -21.92
N GLY A 189 -1.50 -1.85 -21.39
CA GLY A 189 -2.58 -2.58 -20.72
C GLY A 189 -2.29 -3.00 -19.28
N THR A 190 -1.34 -2.37 -18.61
CA THR A 190 -0.96 -2.68 -17.22
C THR A 190 -2.14 -2.58 -16.27
N THR A 191 -3.02 -1.59 -16.47
CA THR A 191 -4.20 -1.36 -15.62
C THR A 191 -5.16 -2.55 -15.64
N ALA A 192 -5.42 -3.16 -16.80
CA ALA A 192 -6.27 -4.36 -16.85
C ALA A 192 -5.66 -5.53 -16.06
N GLN A 193 -4.37 -5.78 -16.22
CA GLN A 193 -3.70 -6.84 -15.45
C GLN A 193 -3.78 -6.58 -13.94
N ALA A 194 -3.56 -5.35 -13.49
CA ALA A 194 -3.68 -4.98 -12.09
C ALA A 194 -5.11 -5.20 -11.54
N VAL A 195 -6.14 -4.85 -12.33
CA VAL A 195 -7.54 -5.10 -11.96
C VAL A 195 -7.81 -6.60 -11.82
N LEU A 196 -7.36 -7.41 -12.78
CA LEU A 196 -7.54 -8.87 -12.77
C LEU A 196 -6.81 -9.53 -11.59
N ASN A 197 -5.58 -9.09 -11.29
CA ASN A 197 -4.83 -9.57 -10.13
C ASN A 197 -5.57 -9.29 -8.83
N LEU A 198 -6.06 -8.07 -8.64
CA LEU A 198 -6.81 -7.71 -7.43
C LEU A 198 -8.12 -8.49 -7.31
N ASN A 199 -8.85 -8.68 -8.41
CA ASN A 199 -10.07 -9.48 -8.39
C ASN A 199 -9.79 -10.94 -8.01
N LYS A 200 -8.68 -11.52 -8.49
CA LYS A 200 -8.27 -12.88 -8.11
C LYS A 200 -7.86 -12.96 -6.64
N GLU A 201 -7.24 -11.92 -6.11
CA GLU A 201 -6.76 -11.87 -4.73
C GLU A 201 -7.90 -11.72 -3.72
N ASP A 202 -8.81 -10.77 -3.96
CA ASP A 202 -9.87 -10.40 -2.99
C ASP A 202 -11.28 -10.92 -3.35
N GLY A 203 -11.40 -11.69 -4.46
CA GLY A 203 -12.68 -12.18 -4.97
C GLY A 203 -13.56 -11.07 -5.55
N GLY A 204 -13.01 -9.91 -5.83
CA GLY A 204 -13.70 -8.75 -6.35
C GLY A 204 -14.16 -8.93 -7.80
N GLN A 205 -15.03 -8.00 -8.23
CA GLN A 205 -15.57 -7.93 -9.58
C GLN A 205 -15.36 -6.54 -10.20
N ARG A 206 -14.17 -5.94 -9.94
CA ARG A 206 -13.82 -4.68 -10.59
C ARG A 206 -13.84 -4.88 -12.10
N ARG A 207 -14.30 -3.87 -12.80
CA ARG A 207 -14.30 -3.82 -14.27
C ARG A 207 -13.31 -2.77 -14.75
N PHE A 208 -12.82 -2.90 -15.97
CA PHE A 208 -11.94 -1.91 -16.56
C PHE A 208 -12.46 -1.44 -17.92
N ILE A 209 -12.18 -0.19 -18.24
CA ILE A 209 -12.33 0.42 -19.57
C ILE A 209 -10.97 1.00 -19.92
N LEU A 210 -10.37 0.50 -20.99
CA LEU A 210 -9.07 0.96 -21.48
C LEU A 210 -9.26 1.68 -22.80
N VAL A 211 -8.69 2.87 -22.92
CA VAL A 211 -8.67 3.64 -24.15
C VAL A 211 -7.23 3.84 -24.58
N SER A 212 -6.91 3.51 -25.80
CA SER A 212 -5.57 3.67 -26.38
C SER A 212 -5.65 4.04 -27.85
N SER A 213 -4.68 4.83 -28.30
CA SER A 213 -4.50 5.08 -29.73
C SER A 213 -3.81 3.90 -30.41
N THR A 214 -3.87 3.86 -31.72
CA THR A 214 -3.11 2.88 -32.52
C THR A 214 -1.62 3.20 -32.56
N GLU A 215 -1.23 4.46 -32.32
CA GLU A 215 0.10 4.99 -32.59
C GLU A 215 0.57 4.76 -34.03
N ALA A 216 -0.36 4.67 -34.97
CA ALA A 216 -0.05 4.62 -36.40
C ALA A 216 0.57 5.93 -36.85
N THR A 217 1.59 5.83 -37.71
CA THR A 217 2.27 6.98 -38.33
C THR A 217 2.26 6.83 -39.86
N ALA A 218 2.70 7.84 -40.55
CA ALA A 218 2.83 7.76 -42.02
C ALA A 218 3.78 6.63 -42.45
N ASP A 219 4.84 6.40 -41.67
CA ASP A 219 5.84 5.35 -41.93
C ASP A 219 5.42 3.97 -41.42
N ALA A 220 4.42 3.90 -40.55
CA ALA A 220 3.89 2.67 -40.01
C ALA A 220 2.35 2.71 -39.86
N PRO A 221 1.62 2.74 -41.02
CA PRO A 221 0.17 2.93 -41.03
C PRO A 221 -0.61 1.76 -40.42
N ASP A 222 -0.04 0.55 -40.42
CA ASP A 222 -0.65 -0.66 -39.87
C ASP A 222 -0.37 -0.89 -38.38
N LYS A 223 0.45 -0.02 -37.79
CA LYS A 223 0.76 -0.10 -36.33
C LYS A 223 -0.52 0.04 -35.53
N ASN A 224 -0.71 -0.87 -34.61
CA ASN A 224 -1.87 -0.84 -33.71
C ASN A 224 -1.50 -1.30 -32.29
N LEU A 225 -0.93 -0.38 -31.52
CA LEU A 225 -0.53 -0.61 -30.13
C LEU A 225 -1.69 -1.16 -29.29
N CYS A 226 -2.88 -0.61 -29.49
CA CYS A 226 -4.05 -1.05 -28.73
C CYS A 226 -4.40 -2.53 -28.99
N ARG A 227 -4.31 -3.00 -30.24
CA ARG A 227 -4.58 -4.39 -30.61
C ARG A 227 -3.41 -5.31 -30.27
N ASP A 228 -2.22 -4.92 -30.70
CA ASP A 228 -1.07 -5.83 -30.78
C ASP A 228 -0.30 -5.93 -29.44
N VAL A 229 -0.43 -4.92 -28.60
CA VAL A 229 0.21 -4.89 -27.29
C VAL A 229 -0.82 -4.94 -26.17
N CYS A 230 -1.69 -3.92 -26.07
CA CYS A 230 -2.63 -3.80 -24.95
C CYS A 230 -3.62 -4.97 -24.88
N ALA A 231 -4.39 -5.20 -25.95
CA ALA A 231 -5.39 -6.26 -25.98
C ALA A 231 -4.76 -7.65 -25.93
N GLU A 232 -3.58 -7.84 -26.58
CA GLU A 232 -2.88 -9.12 -26.53
C GLU A 232 -2.34 -9.44 -25.13
N ARG A 233 -1.78 -8.45 -24.41
CA ARG A 233 -1.43 -8.62 -23.00
C ARG A 233 -2.63 -9.07 -22.17
N VAL A 234 -3.74 -8.37 -22.29
CA VAL A 234 -4.97 -8.69 -21.54
C VAL A 234 -5.46 -10.11 -21.86
N ARG A 235 -5.45 -10.51 -23.13
CA ARG A 235 -5.85 -11.85 -23.56
C ARG A 235 -4.97 -12.93 -22.92
N ARG A 236 -3.65 -12.77 -22.97
CA ARG A 236 -2.70 -13.74 -22.40
C ARG A 236 -2.82 -13.80 -20.87
N VAL A 237 -2.95 -12.67 -20.22
CA VAL A 237 -3.14 -12.62 -18.76
C VAL A 237 -4.44 -13.33 -18.33
N ILE A 238 -5.52 -13.19 -19.09
CA ILE A 238 -6.79 -13.88 -18.84
C ILE A 238 -6.67 -15.39 -19.05
N SER A 239 -6.06 -15.81 -20.16
CA SER A 239 -6.04 -17.22 -20.58
C SER A 239 -4.86 -18.01 -20.01
N GLY A 240 -3.84 -17.35 -19.51
CA GLY A 240 -2.54 -17.93 -19.20
C GLY A 240 -1.59 -17.87 -20.39
N TYR A 241 -0.29 -17.98 -20.11
CA TYR A 241 0.77 -17.89 -21.12
C TYR A 241 2.01 -18.66 -20.69
N ALA A 242 2.90 -18.95 -21.62
CA ALA A 242 4.25 -19.39 -21.30
C ALA A 242 5.15 -18.17 -21.16
N ASN A 243 5.93 -18.06 -20.09
CA ASN A 243 6.90 -16.98 -19.93
C ASN A 243 8.12 -17.18 -20.83
N LYS A 244 9.07 -16.24 -20.85
CA LYS A 244 10.32 -16.36 -21.65
C LYS A 244 11.15 -17.61 -21.38
N LYS A 245 10.99 -18.22 -20.20
CA LYS A 245 11.67 -19.45 -19.82
C LYS A 245 10.88 -20.70 -20.23
N GLY A 246 9.77 -20.54 -20.94
CA GLY A 246 8.88 -21.63 -21.31
C GLY A 246 8.03 -22.19 -20.17
N GLN A 247 8.00 -21.55 -19.02
CA GLN A 247 7.20 -21.99 -17.89
C GLN A 247 5.74 -21.48 -18.06
N ALA A 248 4.79 -22.35 -17.81
CA ALA A 248 3.37 -22.01 -17.85
C ALA A 248 3.03 -21.07 -16.69
N VAL A 249 2.30 -20.01 -17.00
CA VAL A 249 1.69 -19.07 -16.05
C VAL A 249 0.18 -19.20 -16.17
N ASP A 250 -0.48 -19.52 -15.09
CA ASP A 250 -1.94 -19.72 -15.06
C ASP A 250 -2.68 -18.41 -15.33
N GLY A 251 -3.76 -18.50 -16.07
CA GLY A 251 -4.63 -17.38 -16.35
C GLY A 251 -5.33 -16.84 -15.10
N LEU A 252 -5.62 -15.55 -15.13
CA LEU A 252 -6.37 -14.89 -14.07
C LEU A 252 -7.89 -15.07 -14.24
N GLY A 253 -8.32 -15.53 -15.42
CA GLY A 253 -9.73 -15.65 -15.76
C GLY A 253 -10.36 -14.31 -16.14
N GLY A 254 -11.69 -14.31 -16.38
CA GLY A 254 -12.43 -13.14 -16.83
C GLY A 254 -12.55 -13.08 -18.35
N GLY A 255 -12.88 -11.89 -18.85
CA GLY A 255 -13.01 -11.61 -20.28
C GLY A 255 -13.04 -10.13 -20.56
N PHE A 256 -12.88 -9.75 -21.83
CA PHE A 256 -13.03 -8.38 -22.30
C PHE A 256 -13.53 -8.32 -23.73
N ALA A 257 -14.11 -7.19 -24.12
CA ALA A 257 -14.47 -6.89 -25.49
C ALA A 257 -13.48 -5.87 -26.07
N TYR A 258 -12.95 -6.15 -27.25
CA TYR A 258 -12.16 -5.17 -28.02
C TYR A 258 -13.08 -4.41 -28.97
N LEU A 259 -13.12 -3.09 -28.82
CA LEU A 259 -13.96 -2.20 -29.61
C LEU A 259 -13.09 -1.22 -30.36
N ARG A 260 -13.53 -0.84 -31.57
CA ARG A 260 -12.90 0.21 -32.37
C ARG A 260 -13.90 1.35 -32.56
N CYS A 261 -13.53 2.52 -32.04
CA CYS A 261 -14.29 3.73 -32.33
C CYS A 261 -14.07 4.12 -33.82
N ARG A 262 -15.15 4.48 -34.48
CA ARG A 262 -15.15 4.98 -35.87
C ARG A 262 -15.19 6.50 -35.89
#